data_9d56676cbe85a245b3cc3e3e0ae7afee
#
_entry.id   9d56676cbe85a245b3cc3e3e0ae7afee
#
_cell.length_a   1.000
_cell.length_b   1.000
_cell.length_c   1.000
_cell.angle_alpha   90.00
_cell.angle_beta   90.00
_cell.angle_gamma   90.00
#
_symmetry.space_group_name_H-M   'P 1'
#
loop_
_entity.id
_entity.type
_entity.pdbx_description
1 polymer ?
#
loop_
_entity_poly.entity_id
_entity_poly.type
_entity_poly.pdbx_seq_one_letter_code
_entity_poly.pdbx_strand_id
1 'polypeptide(L)'
;YGSRIIVKDGDVVSLGARLTEGSINPHDIMRVMGTEATQRYLVYEVQKVYKSQGVEINDKHIEVIVRQMLHKVKIETAGDADMLPGDMVDVNTFDEENRRLTLNGRENATGKRTLLGITKAALATDSFLSAASFQETTRVLTDAAIKGKIDPLLGLKENVIIGKLIPAGTGMSRY
;
A
#
# COMPACT_ATOMS: atom_id res chain seq x y z
N TYR A 1 -12.85 8.74 25.83
CA TYR A 1 -13.79 9.47 26.71
C TYR A 1 -14.64 10.40 25.83
N GLY A 2 -15.98 10.29 25.86
CA GLY A 2 -16.91 11.21 25.22
C GLY A 2 -17.56 10.77 23.90
N SER A 3 -17.23 9.62 23.35
CA SER A 3 -17.92 9.11 22.16
C SER A 3 -19.32 8.59 22.55
N ARG A 4 -20.35 9.04 21.81
CA ARG A 4 -21.72 8.59 22.01
C ARG A 4 -21.87 7.15 21.53
N ILE A 5 -22.46 6.30 22.36
CA ILE A 5 -22.80 4.92 22.02
C ILE A 5 -24.03 4.93 21.10
N ILE A 6 -23.99 4.21 19.99
CA ILE A 6 -25.05 4.14 18.97
C ILE A 6 -25.98 2.96 19.24
N VAL A 7 -25.46 1.88 19.82
CA VAL A 7 -26.17 0.63 20.08
C VAL A 7 -26.76 0.59 21.48
N LYS A 8 -27.85 -0.20 21.67
CA LYS A 8 -28.49 -0.43 22.93
C LYS A 8 -28.25 -1.85 23.39
N ASP A 9 -28.51 -2.09 24.70
CA ASP A 9 -28.46 -3.44 25.25
C ASP A 9 -29.53 -4.34 24.58
N GLY A 10 -29.11 -5.52 24.12
CA GLY A 10 -29.95 -6.44 23.35
C GLY A 10 -29.93 -6.29 21.83
N ASP A 11 -29.24 -5.26 21.27
CA ASP A 11 -29.13 -5.10 19.81
C ASP A 11 -28.22 -6.20 19.22
N VAL A 12 -28.65 -6.77 18.08
CA VAL A 12 -27.85 -7.72 17.30
C VAL A 12 -26.94 -6.93 16.37
N VAL A 13 -25.63 -7.06 16.53
CA VAL A 13 -24.62 -6.38 15.72
C VAL A 13 -23.92 -7.35 14.77
N SER A 14 -23.65 -6.91 13.55
CA SER A 14 -22.84 -7.66 12.60
C SER A 14 -21.35 -7.45 12.84
N LEU A 15 -20.51 -8.34 12.26
CA LEU A 15 -19.05 -8.20 12.30
C LEU A 15 -18.62 -6.85 11.70
N GLY A 16 -17.85 -6.09 12.46
CA GLY A 16 -17.40 -4.75 12.04
C GLY A 16 -18.43 -3.63 12.20
N ALA A 17 -19.59 -3.88 12.82
CA ALA A 17 -20.58 -2.85 13.12
C ALA A 17 -20.01 -1.78 14.04
N ARG A 18 -20.40 -0.52 13.79
CA ARG A 18 -19.99 0.62 14.63
C ARG A 18 -20.79 0.62 15.93
N LEU A 19 -20.09 0.63 17.05
CA LEU A 19 -20.70 0.71 18.37
C LEU A 19 -20.77 2.13 18.92
N THR A 20 -19.87 3.02 18.41
CA THR A 20 -19.79 4.41 18.83
C THR A 20 -19.79 5.36 17.63
N GLU A 21 -20.19 6.60 17.85
CA GLU A 21 -20.03 7.69 16.86
C GLU A 21 -18.56 8.02 16.66
N GLY A 22 -18.21 8.51 15.46
CA GLY A 22 -16.86 8.93 15.12
C GLY A 22 -16.27 8.17 13.94
N SER A 23 -15.05 8.50 13.54
CA SER A 23 -14.31 7.78 12.50
C SER A 23 -13.74 6.47 13.04
N ILE A 24 -13.80 5.42 12.24
CA ILE A 24 -13.22 4.12 12.59
C ILE A 24 -11.74 4.15 12.19
N ASN A 25 -10.90 3.48 12.97
CA ASN A 25 -9.51 3.28 12.58
C ASN A 25 -9.43 2.32 11.38
N PRO A 26 -8.87 2.76 10.23
CA PRO A 26 -8.77 1.91 9.04
C PRO A 26 -8.00 0.60 9.25
N HIS A 27 -7.05 0.57 10.19
CA HIS A 27 -6.32 -0.64 10.56
C HIS A 27 -7.22 -1.69 11.21
N ASP A 28 -8.20 -1.25 12.01
CA ASP A 28 -9.17 -2.16 12.63
C ASP A 28 -10.15 -2.70 11.60
N ILE A 29 -10.60 -1.87 10.65
CA ILE A 29 -11.41 -2.31 9.52
C ILE A 29 -10.66 -3.39 8.74
N MET A 30 -9.38 -3.16 8.43
CA MET A 30 -8.57 -4.11 7.69
C MET A 30 -8.42 -5.44 8.43
N ARG A 31 -8.25 -5.40 9.75
CA ARG A 31 -8.11 -6.60 10.59
C ARG A 31 -9.39 -7.42 10.65
N VAL A 32 -10.57 -6.76 10.71
CA VAL A 32 -11.87 -7.40 10.96
C VAL A 32 -12.62 -7.70 9.67
N MET A 33 -12.64 -6.76 8.73
CA MET A 33 -13.45 -6.81 7.50
C MET A 33 -12.63 -7.04 6.23
N GLY A 34 -11.30 -6.95 6.32
CA GLY A 34 -10.38 -7.19 5.20
C GLY A 34 -10.10 -5.97 4.32
N THR A 35 -9.35 -6.24 3.24
CA THR A 35 -8.78 -5.21 2.36
C THR A 35 -9.84 -4.41 1.60
N GLU A 36 -10.83 -5.08 1.04
CA GLU A 36 -11.88 -4.46 0.21
C GLU A 36 -12.73 -3.46 1.02
N ALA A 37 -13.14 -3.85 2.23
CA ALA A 37 -13.90 -2.97 3.11
C ALA A 37 -13.08 -1.73 3.50
N THR A 38 -11.78 -1.89 3.73
CA THR A 38 -10.86 -0.79 4.03
C THR A 38 -10.72 0.17 2.85
N GLN A 39 -10.61 -0.35 1.63
CA GLN A 39 -10.55 0.47 0.41
C GLN A 39 -11.81 1.32 0.26
N ARG A 40 -12.98 0.71 0.35
CA ARG A 40 -14.27 1.42 0.26
C ARG A 40 -14.41 2.49 1.35
N TYR A 41 -14.03 2.16 2.57
CA TYR A 41 -14.08 3.09 3.69
C TYR A 41 -13.17 4.31 3.47
N LEU A 42 -11.92 4.12 3.04
CA LEU A 42 -10.98 5.20 2.79
C LEU A 42 -11.47 6.11 1.65
N VAL A 43 -11.94 5.54 0.55
CA VAL A 43 -12.50 6.33 -0.58
C VAL A 43 -13.70 7.13 -0.11
N TYR A 44 -14.62 6.51 0.64
CA TYR A 44 -15.81 7.17 1.17
C TYR A 44 -15.47 8.35 2.10
N GLU A 45 -14.58 8.16 3.05
CA GLU A 45 -14.23 9.22 4.02
C GLU A 45 -13.50 10.39 3.34
N VAL A 46 -12.61 10.12 2.37
CA VAL A 46 -11.94 11.18 1.59
C VAL A 46 -12.96 11.93 0.74
N GLN A 47 -13.84 11.23 0.02
CA GLN A 47 -14.90 11.85 -0.78
C GLN A 47 -15.85 12.70 0.05
N LYS A 48 -16.19 12.25 1.24
CA LYS A 48 -17.04 12.99 2.18
C LYS A 48 -16.44 14.37 2.53
N VAL A 49 -15.11 14.42 2.74
CA VAL A 49 -14.42 15.69 3.03
C VAL A 49 -14.46 16.61 1.80
N TYR A 50 -14.13 16.10 0.60
CA TYR A 50 -14.18 16.92 -0.62
C TYR A 50 -15.58 17.43 -0.93
N LYS A 51 -16.59 16.58 -0.81
CA LYS A 51 -18.00 16.97 -1.03
C LYS A 51 -18.48 18.01 -0.02
N SER A 52 -18.04 17.94 1.23
CA SER A 52 -18.38 18.95 2.24
C SER A 52 -17.82 20.35 1.90
N GLN A 53 -16.77 20.42 1.09
CA GLN A 53 -16.16 21.65 0.60
C GLN A 53 -16.64 22.05 -0.81
N GLY A 54 -17.66 21.35 -1.35
CA GLY A 54 -18.21 21.63 -2.68
C GLY A 54 -17.31 21.20 -3.85
N VAL A 55 -16.32 20.36 -3.59
CA VAL A 55 -15.40 19.86 -4.62
C VAL A 55 -15.82 18.47 -5.09
N GLU A 56 -16.05 18.31 -6.39
CA GLU A 56 -16.35 17.04 -7.01
C GLU A 56 -15.08 16.42 -7.62
N ILE A 57 -14.69 15.24 -7.13
CA ILE A 57 -13.56 14.45 -7.62
C ILE A 57 -14.06 13.04 -7.96
N ASN A 58 -13.64 12.51 -9.11
CA ASN A 58 -13.97 11.12 -9.45
C ASN A 58 -13.19 10.15 -8.53
N ASP A 59 -13.87 9.11 -8.08
CA ASP A 59 -13.33 8.12 -7.14
C ASP A 59 -12.02 7.49 -7.60
N LYS A 60 -11.83 7.29 -8.92
CA LYS A 60 -10.61 6.69 -9.49
C LYS A 60 -9.31 7.36 -9.04
N HIS A 61 -9.31 8.68 -8.82
CA HIS A 61 -8.11 9.42 -8.38
C HIS A 61 -7.73 9.08 -6.95
N ILE A 62 -8.73 8.83 -6.10
CA ILE A 62 -8.54 8.42 -4.71
C ILE A 62 -8.20 6.93 -4.65
N GLU A 63 -8.89 6.11 -5.45
CA GLU A 63 -8.68 4.66 -5.52
C GLU A 63 -7.24 4.29 -5.89
N VAL A 64 -6.61 5.03 -6.82
CA VAL A 64 -5.20 4.83 -7.19
C VAL A 64 -4.28 5.02 -5.97
N ILE A 65 -4.53 6.06 -5.17
CA ILE A 65 -3.75 6.33 -3.96
C ILE A 65 -3.98 5.24 -2.91
N VAL A 66 -5.24 4.89 -2.66
CA VAL A 66 -5.61 3.85 -1.69
C VAL A 66 -5.03 2.49 -2.09
N ARG A 67 -5.03 2.15 -3.39
CA ARG A 67 -4.37 0.94 -3.90
C ARG A 67 -2.89 0.93 -3.52
N GLN A 68 -2.19 2.05 -3.69
CA GLN A 68 -0.77 2.15 -3.35
C GLN A 68 -0.51 2.03 -1.85
N MET A 69 -1.42 2.53 -1.00
CA MET A 69 -1.33 2.37 0.46
C MET A 69 -1.46 0.92 0.93
N LEU A 70 -2.08 0.05 0.13
CA LEU A 70 -2.34 -1.37 0.42
C LEU A 70 -1.47 -2.32 -0.41
N HIS A 71 -0.42 -1.81 -1.04
CA HIS A 71 0.39 -2.56 -2.01
C HIS A 71 1.54 -3.35 -1.37
N LYS A 72 1.70 -3.30 -0.05
CA LYS A 72 2.75 -4.02 0.67
C LYS A 72 2.19 -5.15 1.54
N VAL A 73 2.94 -6.26 1.55
CA VAL A 73 2.73 -7.43 2.40
C VAL A 73 3.83 -7.51 3.42
N LYS A 74 3.50 -7.69 4.68
CA LYS A 74 4.45 -8.02 5.73
C LYS A 74 4.58 -9.54 5.81
N ILE A 75 5.79 -10.05 5.65
CA ILE A 75 6.08 -11.49 5.70
C ILE A 75 5.93 -11.99 7.14
N GLU A 76 5.15 -13.05 7.33
CA GLU A 76 4.99 -13.74 8.61
C GLU A 76 5.93 -14.96 8.69
N THR A 77 5.89 -15.83 7.68
CA THR A 77 6.81 -16.96 7.54
C THR A 77 7.40 -16.98 6.14
N ALA A 78 8.67 -17.30 6.03
CA ALA A 78 9.37 -17.31 4.74
C ALA A 78 9.08 -18.57 3.92
N GLY A 79 8.77 -19.72 4.57
CA GLY A 79 8.77 -21.00 3.89
C GLY A 79 10.12 -21.24 3.20
N ASP A 80 10.06 -21.67 1.93
CA ASP A 80 11.25 -21.84 1.06
C ASP A 80 11.55 -20.59 0.20
N ALA A 81 10.90 -19.45 0.48
CA ALA A 81 11.14 -18.21 -0.23
C ALA A 81 12.44 -17.52 0.24
N ASP A 82 13.08 -16.80 -0.67
CA ASP A 82 14.21 -15.92 -0.35
C ASP A 82 13.70 -14.55 0.19
N MET A 83 12.99 -14.63 1.33
CA MET A 83 12.38 -13.50 2.02
C MET A 83 12.61 -13.63 3.52
N LEU A 84 12.73 -12.51 4.23
CA LEU A 84 12.92 -12.54 5.68
C LEU A 84 11.59 -12.28 6.41
N PRO A 85 11.28 -13.03 7.49
CA PRO A 85 10.15 -12.74 8.34
C PRO A 85 10.22 -11.31 8.90
N GLY A 86 9.11 -10.58 8.78
CA GLY A 86 9.03 -9.16 9.19
C GLY A 86 9.28 -8.14 8.09
N ASP A 87 9.83 -8.55 6.96
CA ASP A 87 10.06 -7.67 5.81
C ASP A 87 8.75 -7.22 5.14
N MET A 88 8.81 -6.04 4.52
CA MET A 88 7.73 -5.44 3.75
C MET A 88 8.03 -5.59 2.26
N VAL A 89 7.35 -6.51 1.62
CA VAL A 89 7.53 -6.84 0.21
C VAL A 89 6.34 -6.35 -0.61
N ASP A 90 6.56 -6.08 -1.89
CA ASP A 90 5.51 -5.77 -2.85
C ASP A 90 4.58 -6.97 -3.07
N VAL A 91 3.26 -6.71 -3.18
CA VAL A 91 2.26 -7.79 -3.42
C VAL A 91 2.60 -8.60 -4.66
N ASN A 92 2.99 -7.94 -5.75
CA ASN A 92 3.28 -8.64 -7.01
C ASN A 92 4.50 -9.56 -6.86
N THR A 93 5.57 -9.05 -6.22
CA THR A 93 6.78 -9.85 -5.95
C THR A 93 6.48 -11.04 -5.04
N PHE A 94 5.65 -10.83 -4.01
CA PHE A 94 5.20 -11.90 -3.12
C PHE A 94 4.39 -12.97 -3.86
N ASP A 95 3.45 -12.55 -4.69
CA ASP A 95 2.59 -13.46 -5.46
C ASP A 95 3.39 -14.24 -6.53
N GLU A 96 4.34 -13.58 -7.21
CA GLU A 96 5.23 -14.22 -8.20
C GLU A 96 6.14 -15.26 -7.56
N GLU A 97 6.74 -14.94 -6.41
CA GLU A 97 7.60 -15.87 -5.70
C GLU A 97 6.82 -17.09 -5.20
N ASN A 98 5.64 -16.89 -4.60
CA ASN A 98 4.79 -17.99 -4.18
C ASN A 98 4.30 -18.84 -5.35
N ARG A 99 4.01 -18.24 -6.50
CA ARG A 99 3.70 -18.99 -7.73
C ARG A 99 4.87 -19.86 -8.17
N ARG A 100 6.09 -19.31 -8.14
CA ARG A 100 7.32 -20.03 -8.49
C ARG A 100 7.54 -21.23 -7.56
N LEU A 101 7.37 -21.03 -6.24
CA LEU A 101 7.51 -22.07 -5.24
C LEU A 101 6.47 -23.19 -5.41
N THR A 102 5.22 -22.82 -5.62
CA THR A 102 4.12 -23.78 -5.86
C THR A 102 4.41 -24.66 -7.09
N LEU A 103 4.88 -24.07 -8.20
CA LEU A 103 5.24 -24.82 -9.42
C LEU A 103 6.39 -25.81 -9.19
N ASN A 104 7.28 -25.51 -8.24
CA ASN A 104 8.42 -26.36 -7.88
C ASN A 104 8.11 -27.32 -6.70
N GLY A 105 6.86 -27.37 -6.22
CA GLY A 105 6.46 -28.22 -5.09
C GLY A 105 7.09 -27.84 -3.76
N ARG A 106 7.49 -26.58 -3.59
CA ARG A 106 8.09 -26.02 -2.38
C ARG A 106 7.07 -25.33 -1.48
N GLU A 107 7.45 -25.09 -0.23
CA GLU A 107 6.60 -24.41 0.75
C GLU A 107 6.51 -22.90 0.47
N ASN A 108 5.29 -22.38 0.40
CA ASN A 108 5.02 -20.96 0.14
C ASN A 108 5.30 -20.10 1.36
N ALA A 109 5.72 -18.85 1.12
CA ALA A 109 5.74 -17.82 2.15
C ALA A 109 4.33 -17.42 2.56
N THR A 110 4.14 -17.12 3.85
CA THR A 110 2.90 -16.53 4.34
C THR A 110 3.12 -15.06 4.69
N GLY A 111 2.12 -14.23 4.41
CA GLY A 111 2.22 -12.80 4.70
C GLY A 111 0.86 -12.16 4.82
N LYS A 112 0.84 -10.98 5.46
CA LYS A 112 -0.37 -10.21 5.69
C LYS A 112 -0.27 -8.86 5.01
N ARG A 113 -1.27 -8.50 4.21
CA ARG A 113 -1.37 -7.14 3.64
C ARG A 113 -1.39 -6.11 4.75
N THR A 114 -0.62 -5.06 4.58
CA THR A 114 -0.47 -3.99 5.57
C THR A 114 -0.90 -2.66 4.97
N LEU A 115 -1.72 -1.93 5.70
CA LEU A 115 -2.09 -0.57 5.34
C LEU A 115 -0.97 0.39 5.76
N LEU A 116 -0.42 1.12 4.80
CA LEU A 116 0.56 2.18 5.04
C LEU A 116 -0.12 3.55 4.89
N GLY A 117 0.28 4.51 5.74
CA GLY A 117 -0.06 5.91 5.49
C GLY A 117 0.58 6.43 4.20
N ILE A 118 0.04 7.50 3.61
CA ILE A 118 0.46 8.05 2.32
C ILE A 118 1.97 8.28 2.26
N THR A 119 2.55 8.93 3.27
CA THR A 119 4.00 9.21 3.32
C THR A 119 4.84 7.92 3.34
N LYS A 120 4.44 6.95 4.19
CA LYS A 120 5.14 5.67 4.26
C LYS A 120 5.02 4.88 2.97
N ALA A 121 3.84 4.89 2.33
CA ALA A 121 3.62 4.23 1.04
C ALA A 121 4.48 4.86 -0.07
N ALA A 122 4.62 6.19 -0.08
CA ALA A 122 5.46 6.89 -1.03
C ALA A 122 6.97 6.63 -0.85
N LEU A 123 7.42 6.40 0.38
CA LEU A 123 8.81 6.04 0.69
C LEU A 123 9.12 4.54 0.54
N ALA A 124 8.10 3.70 0.62
CA ALA A 124 8.22 2.23 0.50
C ALA A 124 8.17 1.74 -0.95
N THR A 125 8.53 2.59 -1.92
CA THR A 125 8.62 2.22 -3.34
C THR A 125 9.92 1.45 -3.62
N ASP A 126 9.93 0.64 -4.67
CA ASP A 126 11.12 -0.11 -5.07
C ASP A 126 12.18 0.81 -5.70
N SER A 127 11.77 1.95 -6.28
CA SER A 127 12.67 2.98 -6.76
C SER A 127 13.17 3.87 -5.63
N PHE A 128 14.45 3.73 -5.27
CA PHE A 128 15.07 4.61 -4.27
C PHE A 128 15.28 6.05 -4.79
N LEU A 129 15.43 6.25 -6.10
CA LEU A 129 15.52 7.58 -6.72
C LEU A 129 14.19 8.34 -6.55
N SER A 130 13.05 7.67 -6.79
CA SER A 130 11.73 8.24 -6.58
C SER A 130 11.49 8.59 -5.11
N ALA A 131 11.82 7.70 -4.19
CA ALA A 131 11.70 7.93 -2.75
C ALA A 131 12.58 9.09 -2.27
N ALA A 132 13.85 9.13 -2.68
CA ALA A 132 14.80 10.19 -2.33
C ALA A 132 14.36 11.58 -2.81
N SER A 133 13.69 11.66 -3.95
CA SER A 133 13.18 12.94 -4.48
C SER A 133 11.93 13.46 -3.74
N PHE A 134 11.30 12.63 -2.92
CA PHE A 134 10.10 13.00 -2.17
C PHE A 134 10.44 13.57 -0.78
N GLN A 135 11.05 12.77 0.08
CA GLN A 135 11.45 13.15 1.44
C GLN A 135 12.65 12.32 1.91
N GLU A 136 13.31 12.78 2.97
CA GLU A 136 14.41 12.07 3.64
C GLU A 136 15.54 11.66 2.68
N THR A 137 15.89 12.52 1.74
CA THR A 137 16.84 12.25 0.65
C THR A 137 18.14 11.58 1.14
N THR A 138 18.78 12.14 2.17
CA THR A 138 20.04 11.62 2.71
C THR A 138 19.88 10.22 3.26
N ARG A 139 18.81 9.98 4.05
CA ARG A 139 18.54 8.66 4.63
C ARG A 139 18.29 7.61 3.56
N VAL A 140 17.43 7.92 2.59
CA VAL A 140 17.08 7.00 1.50
C VAL A 140 18.31 6.64 0.66
N LEU A 141 19.12 7.63 0.29
CA LEU A 141 20.33 7.40 -0.49
C LEU A 141 21.39 6.61 0.31
N THR A 142 21.56 6.91 1.59
CA THR A 142 22.47 6.17 2.46
C THR A 142 22.03 4.71 2.60
N ASP A 143 20.76 4.45 2.87
CA ASP A 143 20.23 3.08 2.96
C ASP A 143 20.35 2.33 1.63
N ALA A 144 20.15 3.00 0.50
CA ALA A 144 20.30 2.41 -0.82
C ALA A 144 21.77 2.06 -1.11
N ALA A 145 22.70 2.94 -0.74
CA ALA A 145 24.14 2.71 -0.92
C ALA A 145 24.65 1.55 -0.04
N ILE A 146 24.25 1.51 1.23
CA ILE A 146 24.65 0.44 2.16
C ILE A 146 24.12 -0.93 1.69
N LYS A 147 22.88 -0.97 1.19
CA LYS A 147 22.22 -2.19 0.73
C LYS A 147 22.57 -2.57 -0.71
N GLY A 148 23.36 -1.77 -1.43
CA GLY A 148 23.67 -1.98 -2.83
C GLY A 148 22.44 -2.05 -3.74
N LYS A 149 21.40 -1.23 -3.46
CA LYS A 149 20.15 -1.27 -4.21
C LYS A 149 20.36 -0.84 -5.67
N ILE A 150 19.66 -1.54 -6.56
CA ILE A 150 19.59 -1.20 -7.99
C ILE A 150 18.17 -0.68 -8.25
N ASP A 151 18.06 0.49 -8.88
CA ASP A 151 16.78 1.06 -9.28
C ASP A 151 16.35 0.48 -10.63
N PRO A 152 15.16 -0.15 -10.73
CA PRO A 152 14.73 -0.77 -11.99
C PRO A 152 14.29 0.24 -13.05
N LEU A 153 14.18 1.52 -12.74
CA LEU A 153 13.78 2.62 -13.64
C LEU A 153 12.44 2.39 -14.37
N LEU A 154 11.48 1.80 -13.70
CA LEU A 154 10.17 1.45 -14.28
C LEU A 154 9.17 2.61 -14.25
N GLY A 155 9.34 3.57 -13.38
CA GLY A 155 8.43 4.71 -13.22
C GLY A 155 8.82 5.93 -14.05
N LEU A 156 7.99 6.96 -13.98
CA LEU A 156 8.22 8.20 -14.71
C LEU A 156 9.30 9.07 -14.03
N LYS A 157 9.22 9.18 -12.71
CA LYS A 157 9.97 10.13 -11.90
C LYS A 157 11.47 9.87 -11.91
N GLU A 158 11.89 8.64 -11.72
CA GLU A 158 13.28 8.20 -11.74
C GLU A 158 13.92 8.43 -13.12
N ASN A 159 13.20 8.14 -14.20
CA ASN A 159 13.69 8.39 -15.56
C ASN A 159 13.86 9.88 -15.85
N VAL A 160 12.94 10.71 -15.39
CA VAL A 160 13.05 12.18 -15.51
C VAL A 160 14.25 12.71 -14.75
N ILE A 161 14.50 12.22 -13.53
CA ILE A 161 15.63 12.65 -12.69
C ILE A 161 16.97 12.40 -13.37
N ILE A 162 17.14 11.24 -14.01
CA ILE A 162 18.40 10.88 -14.69
C ILE A 162 18.46 11.34 -16.15
N GLY A 163 17.44 12.04 -16.65
CA GLY A 163 17.41 12.58 -18.01
C GLY A 163 17.14 11.55 -19.12
N LYS A 164 16.59 10.38 -18.79
CA LYS A 164 16.14 9.39 -19.78
C LYS A 164 14.71 9.65 -20.24
N LEU A 165 14.35 9.08 -21.39
CA LEU A 165 12.97 9.06 -21.85
C LEU A 165 12.10 8.29 -20.83
N ILE A 166 10.92 8.82 -20.55
CA ILE A 166 9.94 8.13 -19.69
C ILE A 166 9.44 6.86 -20.38
N PRO A 167 9.10 5.78 -19.65
CA PRO A 167 8.60 4.53 -20.22
C PRO A 167 7.13 4.67 -20.68
N ALA A 168 6.87 5.67 -21.53
CA ALA A 168 5.58 5.97 -22.13
C ALA A 168 5.78 6.62 -23.51
N GLY A 169 4.86 6.42 -24.45
CA GLY A 169 4.94 6.95 -25.80
C GLY A 169 6.23 6.49 -26.49
N THR A 170 7.02 7.41 -27.04
CA THR A 170 8.27 7.13 -27.76
C THR A 170 9.39 6.55 -26.87
N GLY A 171 9.24 6.57 -25.55
CA GLY A 171 10.18 5.93 -24.62
C GLY A 171 9.88 4.46 -24.32
N MET A 172 8.84 3.91 -24.90
CA MET A 172 8.52 2.47 -24.77
C MET A 172 9.38 1.65 -25.74
N SER A 173 9.78 0.46 -25.32
CA SER A 173 10.60 -0.49 -26.12
C SER A 173 9.93 -0.96 -27.42
N ARG A 174 8.66 -0.58 -27.66
CA ARG A 174 7.92 -0.88 -28.89
C ARG A 174 8.19 0.11 -30.04
N TYR A 175 8.76 1.24 -29.72
CA TYR A 175 9.16 2.30 -30.67
C TYR A 175 10.68 2.40 -30.66
#